data_f0d5595c10a5a4edb744537e41c05f0c
#
_entry.id   f0d5595c10a5a4edb744537e41c05f0c
#
_cell.length_a   1.000
_cell.length_b   1.000
_cell.length_c   1.000
_cell.angle_alpha   90.00
_cell.angle_beta   90.00
_cell.angle_gamma   90.00
#
_symmetry.space_group_name_H-M   'P 1'
#
loop_
_entity.id
_entity.type
_entity.pdbx_description
1 polymer ?
#
loop_
_entity_poly.entity_id
_entity_poly.type
_entity_poly.pdbx_seq_one_letter_code
_entity_poly.pdbx_strand_id
1 'polypeptide(L)'
;MPGPDGWDDDAGATDVVRGVPFRPMSISELLDGAIAGIRRRPRTTLGLSVAISTVIQVTSSVAAYFFIGDEARDEVTPDVLLESLGAQLTLTVLGLVLSACGILLMAGLMAPILGRELVGMPIAPRQAWRDARPRLGRLAGTAAAVMGASLGALALAVLPFFALIAADAHPAFGVIAGLLGFPLGIGLMVWLYILLVQAVPAVVLERRTVTGALRRAVTLSKGRWFHTCGTLLLALLVTVFMGFFALRIPFLFVQLVFFGDASGDGATMGALAVDTLGRIVSWSVVLPFDAGVIALLYMDRRMRREGFDLELRSRGRSAAAVIAGGPAHEPAAEPAHEPIGEDGFIDLWRTDPVPARPWTGANP
;
A
#
# COMPACT_ATOMS: atom_id res chain seq x y z
N MET A 1 26.60 -49.06 -5.78
CA MET A 1 26.54 -48.05 -4.71
C MET A 1 26.20 -46.72 -5.39
N PRO A 2 24.98 -46.17 -5.25
CA PRO A 2 24.69 -44.81 -5.70
C PRO A 2 25.20 -43.82 -4.66
N GLY A 3 25.83 -42.73 -5.12
CA GLY A 3 26.45 -41.70 -4.30
C GLY A 3 25.46 -40.83 -3.52
N PRO A 4 25.91 -40.06 -2.51
CA PRO A 4 25.07 -39.33 -1.57
C PRO A 4 24.51 -37.99 -2.06
N ASP A 5 24.60 -37.68 -3.37
CA ASP A 5 24.35 -36.33 -3.89
C ASP A 5 22.91 -36.09 -4.42
N GLY A 6 21.97 -37.00 -4.16
CA GLY A 6 20.62 -36.94 -4.71
C GLY A 6 19.52 -36.34 -3.82
N TRP A 7 19.86 -35.74 -2.66
CA TRP A 7 18.81 -35.34 -1.67
C TRP A 7 18.53 -33.84 -1.59
N ASP A 8 19.33 -33.00 -2.24
CA ASP A 8 19.22 -31.54 -2.09
C ASP A 8 18.44 -30.82 -3.21
N ASP A 9 18.27 -31.45 -4.38
CA ASP A 9 17.62 -30.79 -5.52
C ASP A 9 16.08 -30.79 -5.45
N ASP A 10 15.46 -31.77 -4.76
CA ASP A 10 13.99 -31.86 -4.66
C ASP A 10 13.40 -30.94 -3.57
N ALA A 11 14.19 -30.52 -2.57
CA ALA A 11 13.76 -29.62 -1.53
C ALA A 11 13.60 -28.17 -2.05
N GLY A 12 14.36 -27.78 -3.05
CA GLY A 12 14.28 -26.47 -3.68
C GLY A 12 13.12 -26.29 -4.65
N ALA A 13 12.71 -27.37 -5.31
CA ALA A 13 11.67 -27.33 -6.35
C ALA A 13 10.24 -27.24 -5.79
N THR A 14 10.01 -27.73 -4.58
CA THR A 14 8.68 -27.70 -3.93
C THR A 14 8.41 -26.40 -3.15
N ASP A 15 9.44 -25.62 -2.84
CA ASP A 15 9.31 -24.36 -2.08
C ASP A 15 8.89 -23.16 -2.94
N VAL A 16 8.88 -23.30 -4.26
CA VAL A 16 8.47 -22.25 -5.19
C VAL A 16 7.09 -22.57 -5.80
N VAL A 17 6.07 -22.58 -4.97
CA VAL A 17 4.70 -22.63 -5.49
C VAL A 17 4.37 -21.26 -6.09
N ARG A 18 4.54 -21.16 -7.43
CA ARG A 18 4.09 -20.02 -8.24
C ARG A 18 4.73 -18.66 -7.98
N GLY A 19 6.02 -18.61 -7.62
CA GLY A 19 6.82 -17.38 -7.71
C GLY A 19 6.85 -16.47 -6.49
N VAL A 20 6.23 -16.84 -5.39
CA VAL A 20 6.44 -16.20 -4.08
C VAL A 20 6.88 -17.29 -3.11
N PRO A 21 8.11 -17.21 -2.54
CA PRO A 21 8.61 -18.24 -1.65
C PRO A 21 7.86 -18.23 -0.30
N PHE A 22 7.51 -19.42 0.21
CA PHE A 22 6.99 -19.61 1.58
C PHE A 22 8.12 -19.52 2.62
N ARG A 23 8.88 -18.43 2.56
CA ARG A 23 9.96 -18.15 3.52
C ARG A 23 10.06 -16.63 3.71
N PRO A 24 10.70 -16.19 4.77
CA PRO A 24 10.99 -14.78 4.93
C PRO A 24 11.73 -14.22 3.70
N MET A 25 11.16 -13.18 3.09
CA MET A 25 11.59 -12.62 1.80
C MET A 25 12.72 -11.60 2.00
N SER A 26 13.66 -11.56 1.05
CA SER A 26 14.61 -10.45 0.93
C SER A 26 13.92 -9.21 0.33
N ILE A 27 14.58 -8.04 0.40
CA ILE A 27 14.02 -6.79 -0.16
C ILE A 27 13.80 -6.92 -1.67
N SER A 28 14.75 -7.53 -2.39
CA SER A 28 14.61 -7.78 -3.83
C SER A 28 13.44 -8.70 -4.15
N GLU A 29 13.27 -9.77 -3.39
CA GLU A 29 12.13 -10.71 -3.57
C GLU A 29 10.77 -10.03 -3.31
N LEU A 30 10.71 -9.07 -2.37
CA LEU A 30 9.49 -8.28 -2.13
C LEU A 30 9.14 -7.41 -3.34
N LEU A 31 10.14 -6.74 -3.94
CA LEU A 31 9.94 -5.89 -5.12
C LEU A 31 9.58 -6.73 -6.35
N ASP A 32 10.31 -7.81 -6.58
CA ASP A 32 10.04 -8.73 -7.68
C ASP A 32 8.68 -9.41 -7.53
N GLY A 33 8.30 -9.77 -6.32
CA GLY A 33 6.98 -10.31 -6.00
C GLY A 33 5.84 -9.33 -6.29
N ALA A 34 6.03 -8.04 -5.99
CA ALA A 34 5.06 -7.00 -6.31
C ALA A 34 4.88 -6.84 -7.84
N ILE A 35 5.98 -6.83 -8.60
CA ILE A 35 5.94 -6.79 -10.06
C ILE A 35 5.31 -8.07 -10.63
N ALA A 36 5.69 -9.23 -10.12
CA ALA A 36 5.13 -10.50 -10.54
C ALA A 36 3.61 -10.57 -10.30
N GLY A 37 3.12 -10.08 -9.17
CA GLY A 37 1.70 -10.00 -8.86
C GLY A 37 0.90 -9.16 -9.88
N ILE A 38 1.47 -8.03 -10.32
CA ILE A 38 0.87 -7.20 -11.38
C ILE A 38 0.84 -7.95 -12.72
N ARG A 39 1.99 -8.53 -13.11
CA ARG A 39 2.14 -9.23 -14.40
C ARG A 39 1.24 -10.45 -14.55
N ARG A 40 0.93 -11.14 -13.46
CA ARG A 40 0.07 -12.32 -13.48
C ARG A 40 -1.40 -11.99 -13.68
N ARG A 41 -1.86 -10.83 -13.21
CA ARG A 41 -3.28 -10.43 -13.28
C ARG A 41 -3.46 -8.96 -13.70
N PRO A 42 -2.93 -8.57 -14.87
CA PRO A 42 -2.88 -7.16 -15.28
C PRO A 42 -4.28 -6.55 -15.36
N ARG A 43 -5.28 -7.28 -15.87
CA ARG A 43 -6.65 -6.76 -16.01
C ARG A 43 -7.29 -6.38 -14.68
N THR A 44 -7.06 -7.14 -13.61
CA THR A 44 -7.66 -6.87 -12.30
C THR A 44 -6.88 -5.78 -11.57
N THR A 45 -5.55 -5.90 -11.53
CA THR A 45 -4.69 -4.98 -10.78
C THR A 45 -4.63 -3.60 -11.43
N LEU A 46 -4.37 -3.56 -12.75
CA LEU A 46 -4.33 -2.30 -13.49
C LEU A 46 -5.71 -1.68 -13.65
N GLY A 47 -6.77 -2.48 -13.87
CA GLY A 47 -8.13 -1.95 -13.97
C GLY A 47 -8.57 -1.23 -12.69
N LEU A 48 -8.30 -1.81 -11.52
CA LEU A 48 -8.59 -1.19 -10.24
C LEU A 48 -7.71 0.05 -10.00
N SER A 49 -6.43 -0.03 -10.36
CA SER A 49 -5.49 1.07 -10.26
C SER A 49 -5.89 2.26 -11.15
N VAL A 50 -6.28 2.01 -12.41
CA VAL A 50 -6.79 3.04 -13.32
C VAL A 50 -8.01 3.73 -12.71
N ALA A 51 -8.96 2.97 -12.16
CA ALA A 51 -10.15 3.56 -11.54
C ALA A 51 -9.79 4.48 -10.36
N ILE A 52 -8.92 4.01 -9.45
CA ILE A 52 -8.49 4.79 -8.28
C ILE A 52 -7.67 6.01 -8.72
N SER A 53 -6.70 5.84 -9.62
CA SER A 53 -5.86 6.94 -10.10
C SER A 53 -6.68 7.99 -10.85
N THR A 54 -7.64 7.58 -11.68
CA THR A 54 -8.53 8.52 -12.39
C THR A 54 -9.30 9.38 -11.40
N VAL A 55 -9.94 8.79 -10.39
CA VAL A 55 -10.68 9.55 -9.37
C VAL A 55 -9.75 10.54 -8.66
N ILE A 56 -8.58 10.11 -8.23
CA ILE A 56 -7.62 10.97 -7.51
C ILE A 56 -7.12 12.10 -8.41
N GLN A 57 -6.67 11.78 -9.63
CA GLN A 57 -6.05 12.77 -10.50
C GLN A 57 -7.07 13.76 -11.06
N VAL A 58 -8.26 13.30 -11.42
CA VAL A 58 -9.35 14.21 -11.84
C VAL A 58 -9.75 15.13 -10.70
N THR A 59 -9.92 14.61 -9.48
CA THR A 59 -10.24 15.44 -8.30
C THR A 59 -9.14 16.47 -8.05
N SER A 60 -7.87 16.06 -8.12
CA SER A 60 -6.73 16.97 -7.95
C SER A 60 -6.66 18.03 -9.04
N SER A 61 -6.93 17.66 -10.29
CA SER A 61 -6.91 18.60 -11.43
C SER A 61 -8.08 19.58 -11.39
N VAL A 62 -9.26 19.12 -10.98
CA VAL A 62 -10.42 20.00 -10.77
C VAL A 62 -10.14 20.96 -9.62
N ALA A 63 -9.59 20.49 -8.50
CA ALA A 63 -9.18 21.36 -7.41
C ALA A 63 -8.14 22.39 -7.89
N ALA A 64 -7.13 21.97 -8.66
CA ALA A 64 -6.13 22.88 -9.21
C ALA A 64 -6.76 23.98 -10.09
N TYR A 65 -7.72 23.62 -10.94
CA TYR A 65 -8.41 24.57 -11.80
C TYR A 65 -9.14 25.66 -11.00
N PHE A 66 -9.82 25.29 -9.92
CA PHE A 66 -10.56 26.24 -9.08
C PHE A 66 -9.67 27.03 -8.10
N PHE A 67 -8.54 26.49 -7.67
CA PHE A 67 -7.64 27.15 -6.73
C PHE A 67 -6.63 28.09 -7.41
N ILE A 68 -6.29 27.85 -8.67
CA ILE A 68 -5.47 28.78 -9.45
C ILE A 68 -6.44 29.79 -10.08
N GLY A 69 -6.77 30.82 -9.32
CA GLY A 69 -7.67 31.89 -9.77
C GLY A 69 -7.18 32.61 -11.02
N ASP A 70 -8.08 33.30 -11.70
CA ASP A 70 -7.77 34.07 -12.93
C ASP A 70 -6.76 35.20 -12.70
N GLU A 71 -6.66 35.73 -11.48
CA GLU A 71 -5.79 36.82 -11.09
C GLU A 71 -4.29 36.47 -11.17
N ALA A 72 -3.91 35.20 -11.02
CA ALA A 72 -2.51 34.76 -11.14
C ALA A 72 -1.98 34.75 -12.58
N ARG A 73 -2.82 35.10 -13.58
CA ARG A 73 -2.47 35.00 -15.00
C ARG A 73 -1.98 36.33 -15.63
N ASP A 74 -2.33 37.47 -15.05
CA ASP A 74 -2.17 38.77 -15.75
C ASP A 74 -1.08 39.68 -15.19
N GLU A 75 -0.64 39.59 -13.91
CA GLU A 75 0.45 40.43 -13.38
C GLU A 75 1.40 39.65 -12.46
N VAL A 76 2.69 39.68 -12.80
CA VAL A 76 3.77 39.06 -11.99
C VAL A 76 4.27 40.09 -10.97
N THR A 77 3.55 40.27 -9.86
CA THR A 77 4.03 41.01 -8.69
C THR A 77 4.62 40.04 -7.66
N PRO A 78 5.55 40.50 -6.76
CA PRO A 78 6.09 39.65 -5.71
C PRO A 78 5.02 39.03 -4.80
N ASP A 79 3.92 39.74 -4.55
CA ASP A 79 2.80 39.26 -3.73
C ASP A 79 2.03 38.16 -4.45
N VAL A 80 1.74 38.34 -5.75
CA VAL A 80 1.11 37.32 -6.60
C VAL A 80 1.98 36.07 -6.73
N LEU A 81 3.31 36.22 -6.80
CA LEU A 81 4.24 35.08 -6.79
C LEU A 81 4.18 34.32 -5.48
N LEU A 82 4.15 34.99 -4.34
CA LEU A 82 4.06 34.33 -3.02
C LEU A 82 2.72 33.61 -2.86
N GLU A 83 1.63 34.20 -3.30
CA GLU A 83 0.28 33.62 -3.27
C GLU A 83 0.19 32.41 -4.20
N SER A 84 0.70 32.51 -5.44
CA SER A 84 0.75 31.41 -6.40
C SER A 84 1.62 30.25 -5.93
N LEU A 85 2.76 30.53 -5.27
CA LEU A 85 3.60 29.51 -4.64
C LEU A 85 2.87 28.82 -3.49
N GLY A 86 2.15 29.58 -2.66
CA GLY A 86 1.32 29.03 -1.57
C GLY A 86 0.22 28.11 -2.09
N ALA A 87 -0.50 28.54 -3.13
CA ALA A 87 -1.51 27.73 -3.79
C ALA A 87 -0.92 26.47 -4.41
N GLN A 88 0.20 26.59 -5.13
CA GLN A 88 0.90 25.47 -5.74
C GLN A 88 1.42 24.45 -4.72
N LEU A 89 1.97 24.91 -3.60
CA LEU A 89 2.40 24.05 -2.49
C LEU A 89 1.21 23.33 -1.87
N THR A 90 0.10 24.03 -1.64
CA THR A 90 -1.13 23.45 -1.07
C THR A 90 -1.68 22.35 -1.99
N LEU A 91 -1.78 22.60 -3.29
CA LEU A 91 -2.23 21.62 -4.26
C LEU A 91 -1.29 20.43 -4.37
N THR A 92 0.03 20.67 -4.30
CA THR A 92 1.03 19.59 -4.30
C THR A 92 0.88 18.70 -3.08
N VAL A 93 0.75 19.29 -1.89
CA VAL A 93 0.53 18.55 -0.64
C VAL A 93 -0.79 17.79 -0.69
N LEU A 94 -1.86 18.42 -1.15
CA LEU A 94 -3.16 17.74 -1.33
C LEU A 94 -3.07 16.55 -2.27
N GLY A 95 -2.41 16.72 -3.43
CA GLY A 95 -2.17 15.65 -4.39
C GLY A 95 -1.36 14.50 -3.81
N LEU A 96 -0.31 14.78 -3.04
CA LEU A 96 0.49 13.77 -2.35
C LEU A 96 -0.33 13.01 -1.30
N VAL A 97 -1.14 13.70 -0.52
CA VAL A 97 -2.03 13.09 0.49
C VAL A 97 -3.06 12.17 -0.17
N LEU A 98 -3.72 12.65 -1.23
CA LEU A 98 -4.70 11.86 -1.98
C LEU A 98 -4.04 10.62 -2.62
N SER A 99 -2.83 10.78 -3.18
CA SER A 99 -2.07 9.68 -3.77
C SER A 99 -1.64 8.67 -2.72
N ALA A 100 -1.16 9.11 -1.56
CA ALA A 100 -0.82 8.22 -0.43
C ALA A 100 -2.07 7.47 0.08
N CYS A 101 -3.21 8.13 0.19
CA CYS A 101 -4.49 7.47 0.49
C CYS A 101 -4.83 6.41 -0.56
N GLY A 102 -4.64 6.72 -1.85
CA GLY A 102 -4.83 5.78 -2.95
C GLY A 102 -3.95 4.53 -2.85
N ILE A 103 -2.66 4.71 -2.54
CA ILE A 103 -1.71 3.61 -2.30
C ILE A 103 -2.21 2.73 -1.15
N LEU A 104 -2.60 3.33 -0.03
CA LEU A 104 -3.10 2.61 1.14
C LEU A 104 -4.38 1.84 0.83
N LEU A 105 -5.35 2.46 0.15
CA LEU A 105 -6.58 1.79 -0.27
C LEU A 105 -6.27 0.61 -1.20
N MET A 106 -5.40 0.83 -2.19
CA MET A 106 -4.98 -0.21 -3.12
C MET A 106 -4.24 -1.34 -2.40
N ALA A 107 -3.39 -1.04 -1.39
CA ALA A 107 -2.69 -2.05 -0.59
C ALA A 107 -3.67 -2.96 0.16
N GLY A 108 -4.74 -2.39 0.74
CA GLY A 108 -5.80 -3.16 1.36
C GLY A 108 -6.56 -4.06 0.39
N LEU A 109 -6.78 -3.61 -0.85
CA LEU A 109 -7.45 -4.38 -1.90
C LEU A 109 -6.53 -5.45 -2.51
N MET A 110 -5.22 -5.18 -2.58
CA MET A 110 -4.22 -6.14 -3.06
C MET A 110 -3.91 -7.24 -2.05
N ALA A 111 -4.01 -6.97 -0.75
CA ALA A 111 -3.67 -7.92 0.30
C ALA A 111 -4.39 -9.27 0.19
N PRO A 112 -5.73 -9.37 0.00
CA PRO A 112 -6.39 -10.66 -0.18
C PRO A 112 -6.01 -11.35 -1.50
N ILE A 113 -5.69 -10.60 -2.55
CA ILE A 113 -5.25 -11.15 -3.84
C ILE A 113 -3.91 -11.85 -3.69
N LEU A 114 -2.91 -11.13 -3.14
CA LEU A 114 -1.58 -11.67 -2.91
C LEU A 114 -1.59 -12.77 -1.83
N GLY A 115 -2.43 -12.63 -0.80
CA GLY A 115 -2.60 -13.65 0.23
C GLY A 115 -3.12 -14.97 -0.32
N ARG A 116 -4.08 -14.95 -1.24
CA ARG A 116 -4.59 -16.15 -1.92
C ARG A 116 -3.53 -16.76 -2.85
N GLU A 117 -2.77 -15.90 -3.52
CA GLU A 117 -1.67 -16.34 -4.39
C GLU A 117 -0.59 -17.08 -3.61
N LEU A 118 -0.22 -16.58 -2.42
CA LEU A 118 0.72 -17.26 -1.52
C LEU A 118 0.24 -18.65 -1.13
N VAL A 119 -1.04 -18.82 -0.85
CA VAL A 119 -1.62 -20.13 -0.44
C VAL A 119 -1.95 -21.03 -1.65
N GLY A 120 -1.69 -20.56 -2.89
CA GLY A 120 -1.96 -21.33 -4.10
C GLY A 120 -3.45 -21.48 -4.45
N MET A 121 -4.33 -20.69 -3.82
CA MET A 121 -5.76 -20.72 -4.06
C MET A 121 -6.16 -20.03 -5.38
N PRO A 122 -7.21 -20.52 -6.06
CA PRO A 122 -7.75 -19.86 -7.23
C PRO A 122 -8.25 -18.45 -6.84
N ILE A 123 -7.91 -17.47 -7.66
CA ILE A 123 -8.29 -16.06 -7.43
C ILE A 123 -9.30 -15.67 -8.50
N ALA A 124 -10.57 -15.57 -8.13
CA ALA A 124 -11.55 -14.89 -8.95
C ALA A 124 -11.58 -13.39 -8.59
N PRO A 125 -11.49 -12.47 -9.58
CA PRO A 125 -11.55 -11.03 -9.30
C PRO A 125 -12.79 -10.61 -8.50
N ARG A 126 -13.92 -11.24 -8.80
CA ARG A 126 -15.18 -11.06 -8.06
C ARG A 126 -15.07 -11.44 -6.59
N GLN A 127 -14.27 -12.46 -6.28
CA GLN A 127 -14.08 -12.95 -4.92
C GLN A 127 -13.24 -11.97 -4.10
N ALA A 128 -12.11 -11.50 -4.64
CA ALA A 128 -11.28 -10.50 -3.98
C ALA A 128 -12.08 -9.21 -3.68
N TRP A 129 -12.93 -8.78 -4.61
CA TRP A 129 -13.82 -7.65 -4.41
C TRP A 129 -14.89 -7.94 -3.34
N ARG A 130 -15.50 -9.12 -3.34
CA ARG A 130 -16.48 -9.54 -2.35
C ARG A 130 -15.90 -9.60 -0.94
N ASP A 131 -14.63 -10.03 -0.80
CA ASP A 131 -13.92 -10.08 0.48
C ASP A 131 -13.58 -8.67 1.01
N ALA A 132 -13.26 -7.74 0.12
CA ALA A 132 -12.87 -6.37 0.48
C ALA A 132 -14.07 -5.43 0.67
N ARG A 133 -15.13 -5.56 -0.16
CA ARG A 133 -16.29 -4.66 -0.17
C ARG A 133 -16.92 -4.40 1.20
N PRO A 134 -17.22 -5.40 2.06
CA PRO A 134 -17.86 -5.16 3.35
C PRO A 134 -16.95 -4.41 4.33
N ARG A 135 -15.66 -4.22 3.98
CA ARG A 135 -14.65 -3.57 4.82
C ARG A 135 -14.10 -2.28 4.25
N LEU A 136 -14.59 -1.84 3.09
CA LEU A 136 -14.13 -0.61 2.47
C LEU A 136 -14.22 0.59 3.42
N GLY A 137 -15.27 0.70 4.22
CA GLY A 137 -15.38 1.75 5.23
C GLY A 137 -14.30 1.67 6.32
N ARG A 138 -13.97 0.45 6.81
CA ARG A 138 -12.88 0.25 7.78
C ARG A 138 -11.53 0.47 7.14
N LEU A 139 -11.35 0.04 5.89
CA LEU A 139 -10.14 0.25 5.11
C LEU A 139 -9.89 1.76 4.90
N ALA A 140 -10.90 2.48 4.43
CA ALA A 140 -10.84 3.94 4.26
C ALA A 140 -10.59 4.64 5.60
N GLY A 141 -11.28 4.22 6.68
CA GLY A 141 -11.05 4.75 8.03
C GLY A 141 -9.63 4.49 8.54
N THR A 142 -9.03 3.33 8.22
CA THR A 142 -7.65 3.03 8.59
C THR A 142 -6.66 3.85 7.78
N ALA A 143 -6.86 3.97 6.46
CA ALA A 143 -6.03 4.83 5.62
C ALA A 143 -6.09 6.29 6.10
N ALA A 144 -7.30 6.81 6.39
CA ALA A 144 -7.48 8.14 6.95
C ALA A 144 -6.81 8.29 8.33
N ALA A 145 -6.88 7.28 9.20
CA ALA A 145 -6.22 7.31 10.51
C ALA A 145 -4.69 7.31 10.39
N VAL A 146 -4.12 6.52 9.47
CA VAL A 146 -2.68 6.51 9.19
C VAL A 146 -2.22 7.87 8.67
N MET A 147 -2.94 8.42 7.68
CA MET A 147 -2.63 9.74 7.11
C MET A 147 -2.84 10.85 8.13
N GLY A 148 -3.96 10.82 8.85
CA GLY A 148 -4.26 11.80 9.89
C GLY A 148 -3.23 11.83 11.03
N ALA A 149 -2.76 10.66 11.48
CA ALA A 149 -1.70 10.59 12.47
C ALA A 149 -0.37 11.13 11.93
N SER A 150 -0.01 10.77 10.70
CA SER A 150 1.24 11.22 10.08
C SER A 150 1.24 12.73 9.80
N LEU A 151 0.18 13.26 9.21
CA LEU A 151 0.02 14.69 8.95
C LEU A 151 -0.15 15.49 10.23
N GLY A 152 -0.87 14.95 11.22
CA GLY A 152 -1.02 15.56 12.55
C GLY A 152 0.30 15.71 13.26
N ALA A 153 1.22 14.76 13.11
CA ALA A 153 2.57 14.86 13.67
C ALA A 153 3.39 15.98 12.98
N LEU A 154 3.29 16.11 11.65
CA LEU A 154 3.89 17.21 10.92
C LEU A 154 3.30 18.55 11.38
N ALA A 155 1.96 18.65 11.40
CA ALA A 155 1.26 19.87 11.80
C ALA A 155 1.64 20.31 13.23
N LEU A 156 1.71 19.35 14.16
CA LEU A 156 2.09 19.64 15.55
C LEU A 156 3.53 20.18 15.66
N ALA A 157 4.47 19.64 14.88
CA ALA A 157 5.86 20.07 14.88
C ALA A 157 6.06 21.46 14.23
N VAL A 158 5.22 21.79 13.23
CA VAL A 158 5.28 23.08 12.51
C VAL A 158 4.39 24.15 13.18
N LEU A 159 3.49 23.76 14.09
CA LEU A 159 2.59 24.68 14.79
C LEU A 159 3.30 25.89 15.43
N PRO A 160 4.47 25.74 16.12
CA PRO A 160 5.17 26.89 16.71
C PRO A 160 5.59 27.95 15.70
N PHE A 161 5.97 27.53 14.48
CA PHE A 161 6.32 28.44 13.39
C PHE A 161 5.14 29.36 13.02
N PHE A 162 3.97 28.74 12.76
CA PHE A 162 2.76 29.52 12.43
C PHE A 162 2.25 30.36 13.60
N ALA A 163 2.37 29.85 14.83
CA ALA A 163 1.95 30.58 16.02
C ALA A 163 2.82 31.86 16.25
N LEU A 164 4.13 31.77 16.00
CA LEU A 164 5.04 32.91 16.10
C LEU A 164 4.78 33.97 15.02
N ILE A 165 4.45 33.54 13.80
CA ILE A 165 4.04 34.46 12.72
C ILE A 165 2.74 35.17 13.09
N ALA A 166 1.73 34.41 13.55
CA ALA A 166 0.44 34.98 13.94
C ALA A 166 0.51 35.90 15.14
N ALA A 167 1.55 35.79 15.97
CA ALA A 167 1.80 36.66 17.13
C ALA A 167 2.70 37.87 16.81
N ASP A 168 3.00 38.14 15.54
CA ASP A 168 3.94 39.18 15.09
C ASP A 168 5.27 39.17 15.83
N ALA A 169 5.74 37.94 16.21
CA ALA A 169 7.00 37.79 16.93
C ALA A 169 8.19 38.19 16.04
N HIS A 170 9.32 38.54 16.69
CA HIS A 170 10.53 38.90 15.96
C HIS A 170 10.90 37.82 14.91
N PRO A 171 11.18 38.17 13.64
CA PRO A 171 11.36 37.22 12.51
C PRO A 171 12.39 36.11 12.79
N ALA A 172 13.43 36.41 13.60
CA ALA A 172 14.44 35.41 13.97
C ALA A 172 13.85 34.19 14.70
N PHE A 173 12.84 34.36 15.55
CA PHE A 173 12.18 33.24 16.23
C PHE A 173 11.38 32.38 15.26
N GLY A 174 10.69 33.00 14.29
CA GLY A 174 9.99 32.30 13.22
C GLY A 174 10.95 31.47 12.38
N VAL A 175 12.08 32.05 11.94
CA VAL A 175 13.11 31.33 11.18
C VAL A 175 13.63 30.11 11.94
N ILE A 176 13.98 30.27 13.22
CA ILE A 176 14.48 29.17 14.06
C ILE A 176 13.40 28.08 14.21
N ALA A 177 12.16 28.48 14.52
CA ALA A 177 11.05 27.56 14.68
C ALA A 177 10.77 26.78 13.38
N GLY A 178 10.84 27.43 12.22
CA GLY A 178 10.71 26.80 10.92
C GLY A 178 11.85 25.83 10.62
N LEU A 179 13.09 26.27 10.79
CA LEU A 179 14.29 25.47 10.53
C LEU A 179 14.34 24.18 11.37
N LEU A 180 13.82 24.21 12.58
CA LEU A 180 13.74 23.04 13.45
C LEU A 180 12.43 22.26 13.25
N GLY A 181 11.31 22.96 13.14
CA GLY A 181 9.97 22.36 13.08
C GLY A 181 9.72 21.56 11.81
N PHE A 182 10.11 22.07 10.63
CA PHE A 182 9.88 21.35 9.37
C PHE A 182 10.68 20.03 9.27
N PRO A 183 12.01 19.98 9.50
CA PRO A 183 12.74 18.72 9.45
C PRO A 183 12.26 17.71 10.50
N LEU A 184 12.01 18.18 11.73
CA LEU A 184 11.48 17.34 12.81
C LEU A 184 10.10 16.79 12.45
N GLY A 185 9.22 17.64 11.92
CA GLY A 185 7.86 17.27 11.52
C GLY A 185 7.86 16.26 10.38
N ILE A 186 8.67 16.46 9.35
CA ILE A 186 8.84 15.53 8.23
C ILE A 186 9.38 14.20 8.76
N GLY A 187 10.40 14.21 9.60
CA GLY A 187 10.97 13.00 10.19
C GLY A 187 9.93 12.21 11.00
N LEU A 188 9.13 12.90 11.83
CA LEU A 188 8.09 12.29 12.64
C LEU A 188 6.92 11.78 11.79
N MET A 189 6.54 12.52 10.76
CA MET A 189 5.54 12.11 9.78
C MET A 189 5.94 10.80 9.08
N VAL A 190 7.16 10.76 8.55
CA VAL A 190 7.70 9.55 7.87
C VAL A 190 7.82 8.40 8.86
N TRP A 191 8.29 8.66 10.08
CA TRP A 191 8.41 7.64 11.11
C TRP A 191 7.06 7.01 11.46
N LEU A 192 6.01 7.81 11.66
CA LEU A 192 4.66 7.34 11.93
C LEU A 192 4.06 6.61 10.73
N TYR A 193 4.24 7.15 9.53
CA TYR A 193 3.75 6.50 8.31
C TYR A 193 4.33 5.08 8.18
N ILE A 194 5.65 4.92 8.29
CA ILE A 194 6.33 3.62 8.23
C ILE A 194 5.86 2.68 9.33
N LEU A 195 5.61 3.21 10.53
CA LEU A 195 5.14 2.43 11.67
C LEU A 195 3.72 1.90 11.45
N LEU A 196 2.84 2.69 10.83
CA LEU A 196 1.41 2.44 10.75
C LEU A 196 0.95 1.87 9.40
N VAL A 197 1.76 1.95 8.34
CA VAL A 197 1.39 1.52 6.98
C VAL A 197 0.89 0.07 6.93
N GLN A 198 1.40 -0.79 7.78
CA GLN A 198 1.00 -2.21 7.88
C GLN A 198 -0.40 -2.42 8.48
N ALA A 199 -1.03 -1.38 9.05
CA ALA A 199 -2.39 -1.47 9.57
C ALA A 199 -3.41 -1.75 8.46
N VAL A 200 -3.14 -1.27 7.25
CA VAL A 200 -4.06 -1.36 6.12
C VAL A 200 -4.28 -2.81 5.64
N PRO A 201 -3.24 -3.61 5.37
CA PRO A 201 -3.42 -5.04 5.09
C PRO A 201 -4.03 -5.80 6.26
N ALA A 202 -3.68 -5.44 7.52
CA ALA A 202 -4.19 -6.09 8.73
C ALA A 202 -5.72 -5.96 8.88
N VAL A 203 -6.30 -4.81 8.54
CA VAL A 203 -7.76 -4.61 8.59
C VAL A 203 -8.49 -5.59 7.70
N VAL A 204 -7.97 -5.82 6.49
CA VAL A 204 -8.64 -6.65 5.50
C VAL A 204 -8.41 -8.13 5.76
N LEU A 205 -7.17 -8.54 6.01
CA LEU A 205 -6.80 -9.94 6.21
C LEU A 205 -7.22 -10.46 7.59
N GLU A 206 -6.88 -9.75 8.67
CA GLU A 206 -7.17 -10.19 10.05
C GLU A 206 -8.57 -9.78 10.53
N ARG A 207 -9.38 -9.11 9.70
CA ARG A 207 -10.73 -8.63 10.07
C ARG A 207 -10.78 -7.73 11.30
N ARG A 208 -9.72 -6.99 11.59
CA ARG A 208 -9.63 -6.13 12.76
C ARG A 208 -10.43 -4.83 12.64
N THR A 209 -10.70 -4.23 13.78
CA THR A 209 -11.16 -2.83 13.85
C THR A 209 -10.03 -1.88 13.51
N VAL A 210 -10.31 -0.63 13.18
CA VAL A 210 -9.30 0.41 12.86
C VAL A 210 -8.25 0.51 13.97
N THR A 211 -8.68 0.67 15.22
CA THR A 211 -7.78 0.77 16.38
C THR A 211 -6.98 -0.51 16.62
N GLY A 212 -7.61 -1.67 16.45
CA GLY A 212 -6.94 -2.97 16.53
C GLY A 212 -5.85 -3.14 15.48
N ALA A 213 -6.11 -2.69 14.25
CA ALA A 213 -5.14 -2.75 13.16
C ALA A 213 -3.96 -1.79 13.37
N LEU A 214 -4.21 -0.57 13.88
CA LEU A 214 -3.13 0.36 14.22
C LEU A 214 -2.23 -0.21 15.32
N ARG A 215 -2.80 -0.79 16.40
CA ARG A 215 -2.01 -1.48 17.43
C ARG A 215 -1.22 -2.66 16.85
N ARG A 216 -1.83 -3.39 15.94
CA ARG A 216 -1.20 -4.51 15.24
C ARG A 216 0.00 -4.05 14.41
N ALA A 217 -0.13 -2.98 13.64
CA ALA A 217 0.96 -2.38 12.87
C ALA A 217 2.14 -2.00 13.77
N VAL A 218 1.88 -1.33 14.90
CA VAL A 218 2.91 -0.98 15.88
C VAL A 218 3.64 -2.23 16.39
N THR A 219 2.90 -3.30 16.75
CA THR A 219 3.52 -4.53 17.23
C THR A 219 4.36 -5.22 16.15
N LEU A 220 3.90 -5.26 14.91
CA LEU A 220 4.63 -5.85 13.79
C LEU A 220 5.90 -5.06 13.41
N SER A 221 5.88 -3.74 13.57
CA SER A 221 6.99 -2.85 13.22
C SER A 221 8.10 -2.80 14.28
N LYS A 222 7.84 -3.21 15.53
CA LYS A 222 8.83 -3.19 16.63
C LYS A 222 10.07 -4.01 16.27
N GLY A 223 11.27 -3.41 16.45
CA GLY A 223 12.57 -4.05 16.27
C GLY A 223 13.05 -4.20 14.82
N ARG A 224 12.23 -3.83 13.82
CA ARG A 224 12.62 -3.90 12.40
C ARG A 224 12.21 -2.68 11.57
N TRP A 225 12.06 -1.55 12.22
CA TRP A 225 11.65 -0.30 11.57
C TRP A 225 12.59 0.09 10.41
N PHE A 226 13.92 0.00 10.61
CA PHE A 226 14.90 0.33 9.56
C PHE A 226 14.78 -0.56 8.31
N HIS A 227 14.48 -1.83 8.48
CA HIS A 227 14.26 -2.71 7.33
C HIS A 227 12.98 -2.33 6.57
N THR A 228 11.90 -1.97 7.29
CA THR A 228 10.67 -1.48 6.68
C THR A 228 10.93 -0.15 5.96
N CYS A 229 11.65 0.76 6.60
CA CYS A 229 12.06 2.04 6.02
C CYS A 229 12.88 1.82 4.74
N GLY A 230 13.90 0.97 4.77
CA GLY A 230 14.74 0.66 3.61
C GLY A 230 13.95 0.05 2.45
N THR A 231 13.03 -0.86 2.74
CA THR A 231 12.16 -1.47 1.71
C THR A 231 11.25 -0.43 1.06
N LEU A 232 10.60 0.42 1.87
CA LEU A 232 9.71 1.46 1.35
C LEU A 232 10.49 2.58 0.63
N LEU A 233 11.69 2.92 1.10
CA LEU A 233 12.56 3.89 0.43
C LEU A 233 13.01 3.37 -0.94
N LEU A 234 13.38 2.09 -1.03
CA LEU A 234 13.75 1.49 -2.30
C LEU A 234 12.54 1.39 -3.25
N ALA A 235 11.37 1.03 -2.72
CA ALA A 235 10.13 1.06 -3.49
C ALA A 235 9.84 2.48 -4.01
N LEU A 236 9.97 3.50 -3.17
CA LEU A 236 9.81 4.91 -3.56
C LEU A 236 10.80 5.31 -4.66
N LEU A 237 12.06 4.87 -4.58
CA LEU A 237 13.06 5.13 -5.61
C LEU A 237 12.65 4.54 -6.96
N VAL A 238 12.19 3.28 -6.97
CA VAL A 238 11.68 2.61 -8.17
C VAL A 238 10.43 3.33 -8.70
N THR A 239 9.53 3.72 -7.82
CA THR A 239 8.31 4.47 -8.13
C THR A 239 8.61 5.80 -8.79
N VAL A 240 9.53 6.59 -8.22
CA VAL A 240 9.95 7.89 -8.78
C VAL A 240 10.60 7.68 -10.15
N PHE A 241 11.51 6.71 -10.26
CA PHE A 241 12.17 6.44 -11.53
C PHE A 241 11.16 6.00 -12.61
N MET A 242 10.32 5.02 -12.32
CA MET A 242 9.36 4.50 -13.28
C MET A 242 8.21 5.47 -13.55
N GLY A 243 7.61 6.02 -12.49
CA GLY A 243 6.44 6.89 -12.60
C GLY A 243 6.78 8.26 -13.19
N PHE A 244 7.82 8.91 -12.69
CA PHE A 244 8.20 10.25 -13.14
C PHE A 244 9.04 10.19 -14.42
N PHE A 245 10.21 9.55 -14.39
CA PHE A 245 11.13 9.60 -15.53
C PHE A 245 10.63 8.81 -16.75
N ALA A 246 10.14 7.59 -16.57
CA ALA A 246 9.75 6.75 -17.70
C ALA A 246 8.37 7.09 -18.25
N LEU A 247 7.40 7.37 -17.37
CA LEU A 247 6.01 7.54 -17.79
C LEU A 247 5.55 9.00 -17.85
N ARG A 248 6.00 9.84 -16.92
CA ARG A 248 5.54 11.23 -16.80
C ARG A 248 6.21 12.19 -17.76
N ILE A 249 7.53 12.10 -17.95
CA ILE A 249 8.30 13.01 -18.81
C ILE A 249 7.78 13.04 -20.24
N PRO A 250 7.41 11.94 -20.92
CA PRO A 250 6.84 12.00 -22.26
C PRO A 250 5.61 12.89 -22.38
N PHE A 251 4.70 12.85 -21.38
CA PHE A 251 3.51 13.70 -21.37
C PHE A 251 3.85 15.17 -21.11
N LEU A 252 4.83 15.44 -20.23
CA LEU A 252 5.34 16.80 -20.02
C LEU A 252 5.96 17.37 -21.29
N PHE A 253 6.67 16.55 -22.03
CA PHE A 253 7.24 16.95 -23.32
C PHE A 253 6.13 17.29 -24.34
N VAL A 254 5.11 16.45 -24.46
CA VAL A 254 3.95 16.72 -25.31
C VAL A 254 3.27 18.04 -24.89
N GLN A 255 3.08 18.24 -23.58
CA GLN A 255 2.49 19.46 -23.03
C GLN A 255 3.31 20.69 -23.40
N LEU A 256 4.64 20.63 -23.27
CA LEU A 256 5.53 21.75 -23.60
C LEU A 256 5.51 22.06 -25.10
N VAL A 257 5.59 21.04 -25.96
CA VAL A 257 5.66 21.23 -27.42
C VAL A 257 4.35 21.76 -28.00
N PHE A 258 3.22 21.27 -27.54
CA PHE A 258 1.92 21.62 -28.14
C PHE A 258 1.19 22.78 -27.46
N PHE A 259 1.52 23.07 -26.20
CA PHE A 259 0.78 24.06 -25.39
C PHE A 259 1.71 25.07 -24.71
N GLY A 260 3.05 24.98 -24.89
CA GLY A 260 4.03 25.84 -24.20
C GLY A 260 3.85 27.34 -24.54
N ASP A 261 3.58 27.65 -25.79
CA ASP A 261 3.41 29.03 -26.27
C ASP A 261 1.93 29.40 -26.54
N ALA A 262 1.00 28.46 -26.26
CA ALA A 262 -0.40 28.67 -26.55
C ALA A 262 -1.09 29.43 -25.41
N SER A 263 -1.74 30.56 -25.72
CA SER A 263 -2.49 31.39 -24.79
C SER A 263 -4.01 31.24 -25.01
N GLY A 264 -4.76 31.37 -23.91
CA GLY A 264 -6.22 31.30 -23.91
C GLY A 264 -6.78 30.06 -23.23
N ASP A 265 -8.06 30.12 -22.87
CA ASP A 265 -8.73 29.09 -22.05
C ASP A 265 -8.68 27.69 -22.68
N GLY A 266 -8.82 27.59 -24.02
CA GLY A 266 -8.75 26.33 -24.72
C GLY A 266 -7.38 25.66 -24.64
N ALA A 267 -6.30 26.43 -24.71
CA ALA A 267 -4.93 25.93 -24.57
C ALA A 267 -4.64 25.49 -23.13
N THR A 268 -5.08 26.25 -22.15
CA THR A 268 -4.96 25.91 -20.73
C THR A 268 -5.69 24.61 -20.41
N MET A 269 -6.92 24.45 -20.90
CA MET A 269 -7.70 23.21 -20.73
C MET A 269 -7.03 22.02 -21.42
N GLY A 270 -6.48 22.22 -22.62
CA GLY A 270 -5.73 21.18 -23.33
C GLY A 270 -4.47 20.75 -22.60
N ALA A 271 -3.68 21.70 -22.10
CA ALA A 271 -2.50 21.43 -21.31
C ALA A 271 -2.85 20.65 -20.00
N LEU A 272 -3.90 21.08 -19.30
CA LEU A 272 -4.37 20.41 -18.08
C LEU A 272 -4.89 19.00 -18.37
N ALA A 273 -5.55 18.78 -19.50
CA ALA A 273 -6.02 17.46 -19.92
C ALA A 273 -4.84 16.51 -20.18
N VAL A 274 -3.82 16.95 -20.92
CA VAL A 274 -2.60 16.16 -21.20
C VAL A 274 -1.84 15.86 -19.90
N ASP A 275 -1.73 16.86 -19.01
CA ASP A 275 -1.14 16.70 -17.69
C ASP A 275 -1.86 15.64 -16.85
N THR A 276 -3.19 15.74 -16.80
CA THR A 276 -4.04 14.80 -16.06
C THR A 276 -3.94 13.39 -16.62
N LEU A 277 -3.95 13.21 -17.95
CA LEU A 277 -3.76 11.93 -18.59
C LEU A 277 -2.40 11.32 -18.26
N GLY A 278 -1.33 12.11 -18.34
CA GLY A 278 0.01 11.67 -17.96
C GLY A 278 0.10 11.21 -16.51
N ARG A 279 -0.57 11.91 -15.60
CA ARG A 279 -0.68 11.50 -14.19
C ARG A 279 -1.47 10.20 -14.03
N ILE A 280 -2.61 10.07 -14.69
CA ILE A 280 -3.42 8.84 -14.63
C ILE A 280 -2.60 7.65 -15.11
N VAL A 281 -1.91 7.76 -16.25
CA VAL A 281 -1.07 6.68 -16.79
C VAL A 281 0.05 6.32 -15.83
N SER A 282 0.81 7.30 -15.34
CA SER A 282 1.89 7.09 -14.38
C SER A 282 1.39 6.39 -13.12
N TRP A 283 0.37 6.93 -12.47
CA TRP A 283 -0.17 6.40 -11.23
C TRP A 283 -0.86 5.04 -11.39
N SER A 284 -1.41 4.75 -12.57
CA SER A 284 -2.01 3.44 -12.86
C SER A 284 -1.01 2.28 -12.80
N VAL A 285 0.27 2.56 -13.09
CA VAL A 285 1.34 1.56 -13.01
C VAL A 285 1.99 1.55 -11.64
N VAL A 286 2.21 2.71 -11.05
CA VAL A 286 2.91 2.89 -9.77
C VAL A 286 2.05 2.42 -8.59
N LEU A 287 0.77 2.76 -8.56
CA LEU A 287 -0.14 2.43 -7.47
C LEU A 287 -0.16 0.94 -7.10
N PRO A 288 -0.35 -0.01 -8.04
CA PRO A 288 -0.36 -1.41 -7.71
C PRO A 288 1.01 -1.95 -7.29
N PHE A 289 2.10 -1.35 -7.75
CA PHE A 289 3.44 -1.72 -7.32
C PHE A 289 3.66 -1.38 -5.85
N ASP A 290 3.45 -0.13 -5.44
CA ASP A 290 3.62 0.30 -4.04
C ASP A 290 2.65 -0.44 -3.11
N ALA A 291 1.41 -0.63 -3.54
CA ALA A 291 0.41 -1.40 -2.82
C ALA A 291 0.83 -2.87 -2.63
N GLY A 292 1.39 -3.48 -3.66
CA GLY A 292 1.93 -4.84 -3.63
C GLY A 292 3.09 -4.96 -2.65
N VAL A 293 4.03 -4.02 -2.66
CA VAL A 293 5.16 -3.97 -1.73
C VAL A 293 4.66 -3.89 -0.28
N ILE A 294 3.69 -3.02 0.01
CA ILE A 294 3.11 -2.88 1.36
C ILE A 294 2.43 -4.20 1.80
N ALA A 295 1.66 -4.82 0.91
CA ALA A 295 0.97 -6.07 1.23
C ALA A 295 1.95 -7.23 1.46
N LEU A 296 2.97 -7.38 0.61
CA LEU A 296 4.01 -8.41 0.77
C LEU A 296 4.86 -8.17 2.00
N LEU A 297 5.21 -6.91 2.30
CA LEU A 297 5.93 -6.53 3.51
C LEU A 297 5.16 -6.92 4.78
N TYR A 298 3.83 -6.73 4.79
CA TYR A 298 2.99 -7.20 5.89
C TYR A 298 3.06 -8.73 6.04
N MET A 299 2.99 -9.48 4.94
CA MET A 299 3.07 -10.94 4.94
C MET A 299 4.46 -11.42 5.42
N ASP A 300 5.55 -10.81 4.93
CA ASP A 300 6.92 -11.11 5.39
C ASP A 300 7.06 -10.87 6.91
N ARG A 301 6.50 -9.78 7.42
CA ARG A 301 6.53 -9.49 8.85
C ARG A 301 5.79 -10.53 9.68
N ARG A 302 4.67 -10.99 9.16
CA ARG A 302 3.88 -12.01 9.83
C ARG A 302 4.59 -13.36 9.82
N MET A 303 5.19 -13.76 8.67
CA MET A 303 6.00 -14.98 8.59
C MET A 303 7.15 -14.96 9.60
N ARG A 304 7.88 -13.84 9.68
CA ARG A 304 9.04 -13.72 10.58
C ARG A 304 8.69 -13.69 12.08
N ARG A 305 7.53 -13.17 12.45
CA ARG A 305 7.15 -13.00 13.86
C ARG A 305 6.31 -14.13 14.43
N GLU A 306 5.46 -14.69 13.61
CA GLU A 306 4.44 -15.65 14.04
C GLU A 306 4.70 -17.05 13.53
N GLY A 307 5.76 -17.26 12.72
CA GLY A 307 6.04 -18.56 12.13
C GLY A 307 4.90 -19.04 11.21
N PHE A 308 4.19 -18.08 10.57
CA PHE A 308 3.05 -18.34 9.72
C PHE A 308 3.36 -19.28 8.55
N ASP A 309 4.60 -19.30 8.10
CA ASP A 309 5.12 -20.25 7.11
C ASP A 309 5.07 -21.69 7.61
N LEU A 310 5.41 -21.93 8.87
CA LEU A 310 5.37 -23.26 9.50
C LEU A 310 3.93 -23.76 9.64
N GLU A 311 3.01 -22.89 10.03
CA GLU A 311 1.59 -23.19 10.14
C GLU A 311 0.99 -23.57 8.79
N LEU A 312 1.30 -22.81 7.73
CA LEU A 312 0.87 -23.13 6.36
C LEU A 312 1.47 -24.45 5.85
N ARG A 313 2.75 -24.72 6.10
CA ARG A 313 3.40 -25.97 5.71
C ARG A 313 2.82 -27.18 6.45
N SER A 314 2.48 -27.05 7.72
CA SER A 314 1.84 -28.14 8.47
C SER A 314 0.45 -28.47 7.92
N ARG A 315 -0.36 -27.45 7.65
CA ARG A 315 -1.69 -27.61 7.05
C ARG A 315 -1.64 -28.16 5.62
N GLY A 316 -0.66 -27.71 4.81
CA GLY A 316 -0.46 -28.22 3.44
C GLY A 316 -0.03 -29.68 3.43
N ARG A 317 0.82 -30.12 4.35
CA ARG A 317 1.22 -31.54 4.49
C ARG A 317 0.05 -32.42 4.91
N SER A 318 -0.76 -31.97 5.85
CA SER A 318 -1.96 -32.71 6.28
C SER A 318 -2.96 -32.87 5.13
N ALA A 319 -3.18 -31.82 4.32
CA ALA A 319 -4.04 -31.89 3.16
C ALA A 319 -3.49 -32.84 2.07
N ALA A 320 -2.19 -32.82 1.80
CA ALA A 320 -1.54 -33.71 0.84
C ALA A 320 -1.56 -35.18 1.29
N ALA A 321 -1.39 -35.46 2.59
CA ALA A 321 -1.47 -36.79 3.14
C ALA A 321 -2.88 -37.40 3.02
N VAL A 322 -3.93 -36.60 3.21
CA VAL A 322 -5.32 -37.02 3.01
C VAL A 322 -5.60 -37.35 1.55
N ILE A 323 -5.07 -36.56 0.60
CA ILE A 323 -5.25 -36.80 -0.86
C ILE A 323 -4.49 -38.05 -1.32
N ALA A 324 -3.30 -38.34 -0.73
CA ALA A 324 -2.47 -39.48 -1.10
C ALA A 324 -2.97 -40.82 -0.56
N GLY A 325 -4.09 -40.88 0.18
CA GLY A 325 -4.66 -42.15 0.69
C GLY A 325 -3.74 -42.87 1.69
N GLY A 326 -2.77 -42.19 2.27
CA GLY A 326 -1.91 -42.78 3.26
C GLY A 326 -2.66 -43.13 4.54
N PRO A 327 -2.29 -44.23 5.27
CA PRO A 327 -2.91 -44.54 6.54
C PRO A 327 -2.74 -43.39 7.49
N ALA A 328 -3.86 -42.84 7.94
CA ALA A 328 -3.87 -41.82 8.98
C ALA A 328 -3.18 -42.43 10.23
N HIS A 329 -1.95 -42.02 10.46
CA HIS A 329 -1.32 -42.27 11.75
C HIS A 329 -2.13 -41.42 12.73
N GLU A 330 -2.94 -42.07 13.55
CA GLU A 330 -3.71 -41.43 14.61
C GLU A 330 -2.77 -40.74 15.61
N PRO A 331 -2.61 -39.40 15.53
CA PRO A 331 -2.36 -38.63 16.72
C PRO A 331 -3.70 -38.24 17.28
N ALA A 332 -3.88 -38.44 18.57
CA ALA A 332 -5.07 -38.19 19.35
C ALA A 332 -5.90 -37.00 18.82
N ALA A 333 -7.12 -37.30 18.38
CA ALA A 333 -8.31 -36.46 18.31
C ALA A 333 -8.12 -34.93 18.11
N GLU A 334 -7.35 -34.49 17.10
CA GLU A 334 -7.58 -33.19 16.53
C GLU A 334 -8.63 -33.33 15.41
N PRO A 335 -9.67 -32.49 15.41
CA PRO A 335 -10.74 -32.58 14.42
C PRO A 335 -10.14 -32.49 13.03
N ALA A 336 -10.47 -33.47 12.17
CA ALA A 336 -10.07 -33.54 10.77
C ALA A 336 -10.26 -32.14 10.13
N HIS A 337 -9.16 -31.50 9.74
CA HIS A 337 -9.21 -30.21 9.10
C HIS A 337 -9.79 -30.42 7.69
N GLU A 338 -11.05 -30.04 7.53
CA GLU A 338 -11.67 -29.95 6.20
C GLU A 338 -10.76 -29.17 5.24
N PRO A 339 -10.63 -29.57 3.98
CA PRO A 339 -9.88 -28.81 2.99
C PRO A 339 -10.36 -27.36 3.03
N ILE A 340 -9.40 -26.42 3.06
CA ILE A 340 -9.68 -25.00 3.21
C ILE A 340 -10.59 -24.56 2.06
N GLY A 341 -11.89 -24.53 2.31
CA GLY A 341 -12.89 -24.04 1.37
C GLY A 341 -12.68 -22.53 1.12
N GLU A 342 -13.39 -22.01 0.13
CA GLU A 342 -13.31 -20.58 -0.22
C GLU A 342 -13.55 -19.65 0.98
N ASP A 343 -14.39 -20.08 1.93
CA ASP A 343 -14.68 -19.33 3.16
C ASP A 343 -13.57 -19.47 4.22
N GLY A 344 -12.79 -20.53 4.18
CA GLY A 344 -11.68 -20.78 5.10
C GLY A 344 -10.44 -19.93 4.86
N PHE A 345 -10.29 -19.30 3.68
CA PHE A 345 -9.13 -18.44 3.38
C PHE A 345 -8.93 -17.32 4.41
N ILE A 346 -10.02 -16.67 4.79
CA ILE A 346 -9.94 -15.53 5.70
C ILE A 346 -9.68 -16.02 7.14
N ASP A 347 -10.13 -17.20 7.50
CA ASP A 347 -9.88 -17.77 8.82
C ASP A 347 -8.43 -18.17 9.03
N LEU A 348 -7.66 -18.46 7.93
CA LEU A 348 -6.21 -18.63 7.97
C LEU A 348 -5.47 -17.37 8.48
N TRP A 349 -6.02 -16.19 8.20
CA TRP A 349 -5.37 -14.92 8.55
C TRP A 349 -5.80 -14.40 9.94
N ARG A 350 -6.75 -15.04 10.61
CA ARG A 350 -7.18 -14.65 11.96
C ARG A 350 -6.14 -15.08 12.99
N THR A 351 -5.84 -14.20 13.90
CA THR A 351 -4.92 -14.46 15.03
C THR A 351 -5.66 -14.93 16.28
N ASP A 352 -6.97 -14.73 16.32
CA ASP A 352 -7.81 -15.22 17.43
C ASP A 352 -8.23 -16.67 17.13
N PRO A 353 -8.15 -17.59 18.10
CA PRO A 353 -8.65 -18.94 17.91
C PRO A 353 -10.13 -18.86 17.50
N VAL A 354 -10.47 -19.50 16.39
CA VAL A 354 -11.88 -19.66 16.00
C VAL A 354 -12.54 -20.39 17.14
N PRO A 355 -13.58 -19.84 17.79
CA PRO A 355 -14.31 -20.61 18.81
C PRO A 355 -14.78 -21.90 18.13
N ALA A 356 -14.39 -23.03 18.70
CA ALA A 356 -14.81 -24.33 18.22
C ALA A 356 -16.33 -24.28 18.07
N ARG A 357 -16.83 -24.53 16.85
CA ARG A 357 -18.29 -24.64 16.68
C ARG A 357 -18.74 -25.71 17.65
N PRO A 358 -19.73 -25.46 18.51
CA PRO A 358 -20.25 -26.51 19.39
C PRO A 358 -20.65 -27.66 18.46
N TRP A 359 -20.09 -28.83 18.75
CA TRP A 359 -20.39 -30.06 18.03
C TRP A 359 -21.90 -30.30 18.17
N THR A 360 -22.66 -29.92 17.18
CA THR A 360 -24.09 -30.27 17.09
C THR A 360 -24.15 -31.71 16.62
N GLY A 361 -23.73 -32.61 17.49
CA GLY A 361 -23.99 -34.02 17.40
C GLY A 361 -25.45 -34.26 17.68
N ALA A 362 -26.25 -34.09 16.66
CA ALA A 362 -27.59 -34.61 16.63
C ALA A 362 -27.70 -35.38 15.33
N ASN A 363 -27.53 -36.65 15.47
CA ASN A 363 -28.31 -37.52 14.59
C ASN A 363 -28.78 -38.74 15.37
N PRO A 364 -30.08 -38.96 15.47
CA PRO A 364 -30.62 -40.21 15.99
C PRO A 364 -30.45 -41.31 14.95
#